data_e7a164ebaf80e0b66a28abb8c5fca74f
#
_entry.id   e7a164ebaf80e0b66a28abb8c5fca74f
#
_cell.length_a   1.000
_cell.length_b   1.000
_cell.length_c   1.000
_cell.angle_alpha   90.00
_cell.angle_beta   90.00
_cell.angle_gamma   90.00
#
_symmetry.space_group_name_H-M   'P 1'
#
loop_
_entity.id
_entity.type
_entity.pdbx_description
1 polymer ?
#
loop_
_entity_poly.entity_id
_entity_poly.type
_entity_poly.pdbx_seq_one_letter_code
_entity_poly.pdbx_strand_id
1 'polypeptide(L)'
;VIGSGPGGEGAAMGLVKQGARVAVIERYHNVGGGCTHWGTIPSKALRHAVSRIIEFNQNPLYSDHSRLLRSSFADILNHADSVINQQTHMRQGFYERNHCEILQGNAHFVDEHTLALECHDGTVETVTAEKFVIACGSRPYHPADVDFHHPRIYDSDSILSLQHEPRHVII
;
A
#
# COMPACT_ATOMS: atom_id res chain seq x y z
N VAL A 1 -16.83 -6.33 2.52
CA VAL A 1 -16.06 -5.42 1.67
C VAL A 1 -14.87 -6.17 1.11
N ILE A 2 -14.63 -6.13 -0.19
CA ILE A 2 -13.53 -6.83 -0.85
C ILE A 2 -12.42 -5.81 -1.17
N GLY A 3 -11.32 -5.88 -0.44
CA GLY A 3 -10.17 -4.98 -0.48
C GLY A 3 -10.13 -3.99 0.68
N SER A 4 -8.95 -3.84 1.29
CA SER A 4 -8.69 -2.98 2.46
C SER A 4 -7.99 -1.67 2.12
N GLY A 5 -7.91 -1.32 0.83
CA GLY A 5 -7.39 -0.03 0.39
C GLY A 5 -8.29 1.14 0.84
N PRO A 6 -7.94 2.42 0.55
CA PRO A 6 -8.70 3.58 1.01
C PRO A 6 -10.20 3.55 0.70
N GLY A 7 -10.59 3.01 -0.46
CA GLY A 7 -11.99 2.85 -0.83
C GLY A 7 -12.71 1.83 0.05
N GLY A 8 -12.10 0.67 0.28
CA GLY A 8 -12.65 -0.37 1.15
C GLY A 8 -12.67 0.03 2.62
N GLU A 9 -11.60 0.65 3.12
CA GLU A 9 -11.55 1.19 4.49
C GLU A 9 -12.67 2.21 4.71
N GLY A 10 -12.83 3.17 3.78
CA GLY A 10 -13.87 4.18 3.86
C GLY A 10 -15.28 3.56 3.86
N ALA A 11 -15.52 2.59 3.00
CA ALA A 11 -16.80 1.87 2.94
C ALA A 11 -17.06 1.09 4.24
N ALA A 12 -16.08 0.31 4.70
CA ALA A 12 -16.21 -0.49 5.92
C ALA A 12 -16.50 0.40 7.16
N MET A 13 -15.71 1.45 7.36
CA MET A 13 -15.88 2.37 8.50
C MET A 13 -17.20 3.13 8.42
N GLY A 14 -17.62 3.52 7.20
CA GLY A 14 -18.92 4.17 7.00
C GLY A 14 -20.10 3.25 7.38
N LEU A 15 -20.05 2.00 6.96
CA LEU A 15 -21.09 1.01 7.24
C LEU A 15 -21.14 0.61 8.73
N VAL A 16 -19.98 0.37 9.35
CA VAL A 16 -19.90 0.03 10.78
C VAL A 16 -20.49 1.15 11.64
N LYS A 17 -20.20 2.42 11.33
CA LYS A 17 -20.78 3.57 12.04
C LYS A 17 -22.29 3.70 11.91
N GLN A 18 -22.88 3.06 10.90
CA GLN A 18 -24.34 2.97 10.71
C GLN A 18 -24.93 1.72 11.38
N GLY A 19 -24.14 0.96 12.12
CA GLY A 19 -24.57 -0.23 12.84
C GLY A 19 -24.58 -1.52 12.01
N ALA A 20 -24.03 -1.50 10.80
CA ALA A 20 -23.91 -2.72 9.99
C ALA A 20 -22.80 -3.64 10.54
N ARG A 21 -23.02 -4.95 10.45
CA ARG A 21 -21.97 -5.96 10.66
C ARG A 21 -21.16 -6.09 9.39
N VAL A 22 -19.86 -5.78 9.45
CA VAL A 22 -18.97 -5.70 8.29
C VAL A 22 -17.76 -6.58 8.51
N ALA A 23 -17.38 -7.34 7.47
CA ALA A 23 -16.08 -7.95 7.34
C ALA A 23 -15.36 -7.37 6.11
N VAL A 24 -14.03 -7.29 6.17
CA VAL A 24 -13.17 -6.87 5.05
C VAL A 24 -12.33 -8.06 4.62
N ILE A 25 -12.33 -8.36 3.34
CA ILE A 25 -11.46 -9.38 2.75
C ILE A 25 -10.23 -8.69 2.16
N GLU A 26 -9.04 -9.14 2.57
CA GLU A 26 -7.77 -8.65 2.05
C GLU A 26 -6.90 -9.81 1.57
N ARG A 27 -6.45 -9.74 0.32
CA ARG A 27 -5.63 -10.80 -0.28
C ARG A 27 -4.16 -10.78 0.16
N TYR A 28 -3.70 -9.68 0.72
CA TYR A 28 -2.34 -9.55 1.24
C TYR A 28 -2.33 -9.71 2.76
N HIS A 29 -1.15 -10.00 3.32
CA HIS A 29 -0.99 -10.12 4.77
C HIS A 29 -1.26 -8.82 5.52
N ASN A 30 -1.06 -7.67 4.85
CA ASN A 30 -1.19 -6.36 5.45
C ASN A 30 -2.34 -5.58 4.82
N VAL A 31 -3.14 -4.92 5.66
CA VAL A 31 -4.20 -4.01 5.23
C VAL A 31 -3.62 -2.71 4.66
N GLY A 32 -4.43 -1.97 3.87
CA GLY A 32 -4.07 -0.65 3.36
C GLY A 32 -4.01 -0.55 1.84
N GLY A 33 -3.96 -1.70 1.16
CA GLY A 33 -3.97 -1.77 -0.30
C GLY A 33 -2.80 -1.05 -0.97
N GLY A 34 -2.87 -0.86 -2.29
CA GLY A 34 -1.80 -0.28 -3.10
C GLY A 34 -1.38 1.13 -2.68
N CYS A 35 -2.32 1.95 -2.22
CA CYS A 35 -2.02 3.30 -1.74
C CYS A 35 -1.00 3.31 -0.60
N THR A 36 -1.10 2.33 0.32
CA THR A 36 -0.22 2.23 1.49
C THR A 36 1.11 1.56 1.15
N HIS A 37 1.09 0.50 0.34
CA HIS A 37 2.25 -0.39 0.22
C HIS A 37 3.16 -0.11 -0.98
N TRP A 38 2.61 0.35 -2.11
CA TRP A 38 3.40 0.55 -3.35
C TRP A 38 2.98 1.76 -4.21
N GLY A 39 2.07 2.59 -3.72
CA GLY A 39 1.60 3.75 -4.47
C GLY A 39 1.90 5.07 -3.76
N THR A 40 0.85 5.73 -3.33
CA THR A 40 0.86 7.13 -2.86
C THR A 40 1.71 7.36 -1.62
N ILE A 41 1.62 6.50 -0.61
CA ILE A 41 2.31 6.73 0.68
C ILE A 41 3.82 6.56 0.52
N PRO A 42 4.36 5.45 -0.01
CA PRO A 42 5.79 5.31 -0.15
C PRO A 42 6.41 6.36 -1.07
N SER A 43 5.80 6.68 -2.20
CA SER A 43 6.33 7.70 -3.12
C SER A 43 6.40 9.09 -2.48
N LYS A 44 5.40 9.47 -1.67
CA LYS A 44 5.41 10.73 -0.92
C LYS A 44 6.40 10.71 0.23
N ALA A 45 6.57 9.60 0.92
CA ALA A 45 7.57 9.44 1.99
C ALA A 45 8.99 9.63 1.44
N LEU A 46 9.31 8.98 0.31
CA LEU A 46 10.58 9.14 -0.40
C LEU A 46 10.81 10.60 -0.81
N ARG A 47 9.85 11.20 -1.52
CA ARG A 47 9.95 12.60 -1.95
C ARG A 47 10.15 13.53 -0.77
N HIS A 48 9.40 13.35 0.32
CA HIS A 48 9.52 14.20 1.51
C HIS A 48 10.91 14.08 2.14
N ALA A 49 11.45 12.87 2.31
CA ALA A 49 12.78 12.65 2.85
C ALA A 49 13.86 13.37 2.01
N VAL A 50 13.83 13.19 0.68
CA VAL A 50 14.76 13.85 -0.24
C VAL A 50 14.62 15.38 -0.19
N SER A 51 13.38 15.89 -0.19
CA SER A 51 13.14 17.33 -0.14
C SER A 51 13.70 17.97 1.14
N ARG A 52 13.59 17.28 2.29
CA ARG A 52 14.16 17.76 3.56
C ARG A 52 15.68 17.82 3.55
N ILE A 53 16.34 16.85 2.94
CA ILE A 53 17.80 16.85 2.78
C ILE A 53 18.23 18.02 1.89
N ILE A 54 17.54 18.25 0.79
CA ILE A 54 17.83 19.36 -0.13
C ILE A 54 17.61 20.71 0.58
N GLU A 55 16.46 20.88 1.23
CA GLU A 55 16.13 22.09 1.99
C GLU A 55 17.19 22.42 3.05
N PHE A 56 17.62 21.43 3.82
CA PHE A 56 18.68 21.59 4.82
C PHE A 56 19.99 22.03 4.16
N ASN A 57 20.43 21.38 3.10
CA ASN A 57 21.68 21.68 2.42
C ASN A 57 21.69 23.04 1.71
N GLN A 58 20.52 23.55 1.33
CA GLN A 58 20.36 24.85 0.65
C GLN A 58 20.06 26.00 1.62
N ASN A 59 19.83 25.72 2.90
CA ASN A 59 19.48 26.75 3.87
C ASN A 59 20.73 27.55 4.30
N PRO A 60 20.75 28.88 4.09
CA PRO A 60 21.89 29.72 4.48
C PRO A 60 22.25 29.66 5.97
N LEU A 61 21.29 29.34 6.85
CA LEU A 61 21.54 29.20 8.28
C LEU A 61 22.47 28.03 8.62
N TYR A 62 22.62 27.07 7.72
CA TYR A 62 23.45 25.87 7.89
C TYR A 62 24.65 25.84 6.95
N SER A 63 24.86 26.90 6.15
CA SER A 63 25.92 26.96 5.13
C SER A 63 27.34 26.96 5.70
N ASP A 64 27.52 27.37 6.96
CA ASP A 64 28.81 27.34 7.65
C ASP A 64 29.23 25.97 8.18
N HIS A 65 28.32 24.99 8.08
CA HIS A 65 28.66 23.61 8.41
C HIS A 65 29.32 22.98 7.18
N SER A 66 30.63 22.79 7.25
CA SER A 66 31.50 22.26 6.19
C SER A 66 31.10 20.85 5.68
N ARG A 67 29.98 20.31 6.12
CA ARG A 67 29.53 18.97 5.78
C ARG A 67 28.06 18.97 5.32
N LEU A 68 27.87 18.79 4.03
CA LEU A 68 26.52 18.53 3.46
C LEU A 68 25.90 17.30 4.14
N LEU A 69 24.64 17.42 4.52
CA LEU A 69 23.86 16.27 4.95
C LEU A 69 23.70 15.31 3.80
N ARG A 70 24.16 14.07 3.97
CA ARG A 70 24.04 12.99 3.01
C ARG A 70 23.37 11.81 3.69
N SER A 71 22.39 11.24 3.01
CA SER A 71 21.81 9.95 3.36
C SER A 71 22.07 8.98 2.22
N SER A 72 22.28 7.72 2.53
CA SER A 72 22.33 6.69 1.49
C SER A 72 20.94 6.47 0.92
N PHE A 73 20.88 5.95 -0.30
CA PHE A 73 19.58 5.55 -0.90
C PHE A 73 18.85 4.51 -0.03
N ALA A 74 19.60 3.59 0.57
CA ALA A 74 19.06 2.60 1.49
C ALA A 74 18.41 3.24 2.74
N ASP A 75 19.01 4.28 3.33
CA ASP A 75 18.42 4.98 4.48
C ASP A 75 17.09 5.66 4.11
N ILE A 76 17.02 6.21 2.90
CA ILE A 76 15.79 6.86 2.39
C ILE A 76 14.68 5.81 2.18
N LEU A 77 15.03 4.64 1.64
CA LEU A 77 14.09 3.52 1.49
C LEU A 77 13.61 3.00 2.85
N ASN A 78 14.53 2.76 3.80
CA ASN A 78 14.20 2.33 5.16
C ASN A 78 13.26 3.32 5.87
N HIS A 79 13.44 4.63 5.63
CA HIS A 79 12.51 5.63 6.14
C HIS A 79 11.11 5.47 5.53
N ALA A 80 11.01 5.24 4.23
CA ALA A 80 9.71 4.99 3.58
C ALA A 80 9.04 3.73 4.14
N ASP A 81 9.79 2.65 4.34
CA ASP A 81 9.29 1.41 4.96
C ASP A 81 8.77 1.63 6.38
N SER A 82 9.46 2.47 7.17
CA SER A 82 8.98 2.82 8.52
C SER A 82 7.64 3.54 8.48
N VAL A 83 7.44 4.43 7.52
CA VAL A 83 6.16 5.13 7.30
C VAL A 83 5.06 4.16 6.87
N ILE A 84 5.36 3.23 5.96
CA ILE A 84 4.42 2.19 5.53
C ILE A 84 3.97 1.34 6.73
N ASN A 85 4.92 0.88 7.54
CA ASN A 85 4.63 0.08 8.73
C ASN A 85 3.75 0.84 9.74
N GLN A 86 4.05 2.10 10.01
CA GLN A 86 3.23 2.95 10.87
C GLN A 86 1.81 3.10 10.34
N GLN A 87 1.64 3.32 9.03
CA GLN A 87 0.34 3.43 8.38
C GLN A 87 -0.44 2.11 8.43
N THR A 88 0.23 0.98 8.25
CA THR A 88 -0.37 -0.34 8.33
C THR A 88 -0.91 -0.63 9.73
N HIS A 89 -0.11 -0.40 10.77
CA HIS A 89 -0.54 -0.57 12.16
C HIS A 89 -1.71 0.34 12.54
N MET A 90 -1.68 1.61 12.09
CA MET A 90 -2.77 2.55 12.33
C MET A 90 -4.08 2.04 11.72
N ARG A 91 -4.05 1.54 10.48
CA ARG A 91 -5.22 1.00 9.77
C ARG A 91 -5.73 -0.28 10.39
N GLN A 92 -4.83 -1.18 10.77
CA GLN A 92 -5.17 -2.39 11.51
C GLN A 92 -5.95 -2.01 12.78
N GLY A 93 -5.44 -1.04 13.56
CA GLY A 93 -6.12 -0.55 14.75
C GLY A 93 -7.48 0.13 14.46
N PHE A 94 -7.74 0.65 13.26
CA PHE A 94 -9.07 1.15 12.91
C PHE A 94 -10.07 0.00 12.80
N TYR A 95 -9.72 -1.09 12.14
CA TYR A 95 -10.58 -2.27 12.03
C TYR A 95 -10.85 -2.89 13.39
N GLU A 96 -9.82 -3.09 14.21
CA GLU A 96 -9.92 -3.68 15.55
C GLU A 96 -10.84 -2.87 16.47
N ARG A 97 -10.62 -1.54 16.58
CA ARG A 97 -11.44 -0.66 17.43
C ARG A 97 -12.90 -0.57 17.00
N ASN A 98 -13.18 -0.80 15.73
CA ASN A 98 -14.53 -0.78 15.19
C ASN A 98 -15.13 -2.18 15.05
N HIS A 99 -14.49 -3.22 15.60
CA HIS A 99 -14.95 -4.60 15.55
C HIS A 99 -15.26 -5.07 14.11
N CYS A 100 -14.46 -4.58 13.14
CA CYS A 100 -14.55 -4.98 11.76
C CYS A 100 -13.56 -6.12 11.51
N GLU A 101 -14.07 -7.30 11.24
CA GLU A 101 -13.27 -8.50 11.00
C GLU A 101 -12.49 -8.38 9.70
N ILE A 102 -11.24 -8.83 9.70
CA ILE A 102 -10.40 -8.93 8.51
C ILE A 102 -10.22 -10.41 8.18
N LEU A 103 -10.71 -10.79 7.00
CA LEU A 103 -10.56 -12.13 6.44
C LEU A 103 -9.44 -12.09 5.39
N GLN A 104 -8.41 -12.91 5.57
CA GLN A 104 -7.25 -12.93 4.66
C GLN A 104 -7.37 -14.01 3.61
N GLY A 105 -7.35 -13.61 2.33
CA GLY A 105 -7.41 -14.53 1.20
C GLY A 105 -7.93 -13.88 -0.08
N ASN A 106 -7.97 -14.66 -1.14
CA ASN A 106 -8.56 -14.26 -2.41
C ASN A 106 -10.05 -14.62 -2.44
N ALA A 107 -10.88 -13.64 -2.75
CA ALA A 107 -12.32 -13.82 -2.83
C ALA A 107 -12.79 -14.07 -4.26
N HIS A 108 -13.60 -15.10 -4.45
CA HIS A 108 -14.26 -15.42 -5.72
C HIS A 108 -15.77 -15.52 -5.51
N PHE A 109 -16.54 -14.85 -6.36
CA PHE A 109 -17.99 -14.97 -6.30
C PHE A 109 -18.45 -16.38 -6.73
N VAL A 110 -19.24 -17.02 -5.89
CA VAL A 110 -19.96 -18.26 -6.20
C VAL A 110 -21.36 -17.92 -6.71
N ASP A 111 -22.02 -17.00 -6.01
CA ASP A 111 -23.32 -16.44 -6.36
C ASP A 111 -23.45 -14.98 -5.83
N GLU A 112 -24.64 -14.39 -5.92
CA GLU A 112 -24.88 -13.01 -5.52
C GLU A 112 -24.73 -12.73 -4.02
N HIS A 113 -24.74 -13.79 -3.19
CA HIS A 113 -24.64 -13.70 -1.73
C HIS A 113 -23.49 -14.52 -1.14
N THR A 114 -22.74 -15.25 -1.95
CA THR A 114 -21.73 -16.20 -1.51
C THR A 114 -20.39 -15.98 -2.19
N LEU A 115 -19.32 -15.95 -1.39
CA LEU A 115 -17.94 -15.96 -1.84
C LEU A 115 -17.25 -17.25 -1.39
N ALA A 116 -16.39 -17.78 -2.24
CA ALA A 116 -15.32 -18.69 -1.85
C ALA A 116 -14.09 -17.81 -1.50
N LEU A 117 -13.53 -17.98 -0.32
CA LEU A 117 -12.32 -17.33 0.16
C LEU A 117 -11.18 -18.34 0.17
N GLU A 118 -10.22 -18.19 -0.74
CA GLU A 118 -8.99 -18.98 -0.78
C GLU A 118 -7.99 -18.37 0.21
N CYS A 119 -7.85 -18.99 1.38
CA CYS A 119 -6.95 -18.57 2.44
C CYS A 119 -5.48 -18.83 2.09
N HIS A 120 -4.56 -18.13 2.75
CA HIS A 120 -3.11 -18.26 2.49
C HIS A 120 -2.53 -19.63 2.84
N ASP A 121 -3.20 -20.40 3.68
CA ASP A 121 -2.83 -21.79 4.03
C ASP A 121 -3.32 -22.82 3.01
N GLY A 122 -4.01 -22.39 1.95
CA GLY A 122 -4.58 -23.22 0.91
C GLY A 122 -5.97 -23.78 1.23
N THR A 123 -6.55 -23.44 2.37
CA THR A 123 -7.94 -23.78 2.67
C THR A 123 -8.91 -22.88 1.92
N VAL A 124 -10.12 -23.37 1.68
CA VAL A 124 -11.20 -22.59 1.06
C VAL A 124 -12.35 -22.48 2.06
N GLU A 125 -12.69 -21.26 2.42
CA GLU A 125 -13.81 -20.96 3.30
C GLU A 125 -14.99 -20.37 2.50
N THR A 126 -16.19 -20.54 3.03
CA THR A 126 -17.40 -19.94 2.46
C THR A 126 -17.79 -18.72 3.27
N VAL A 127 -17.89 -17.57 2.62
CA VAL A 127 -18.31 -16.30 3.24
C VAL A 127 -19.62 -15.85 2.60
N THR A 128 -20.64 -15.61 3.43
CA THR A 128 -21.94 -15.15 2.96
C THR A 128 -22.24 -13.73 3.44
N ALA A 129 -22.90 -12.93 2.62
CA ALA A 129 -23.33 -11.59 2.97
C ALA A 129 -24.60 -11.18 2.17
N GLU A 130 -25.38 -10.26 2.75
CA GLU A 130 -26.51 -9.68 2.01
C GLU A 130 -26.06 -8.75 0.90
N LYS A 131 -24.93 -8.07 1.08
CA LYS A 131 -24.36 -7.11 0.11
C LYS A 131 -22.86 -7.14 0.11
N PHE A 132 -22.28 -6.91 -1.06
CA PHE A 132 -20.84 -6.79 -1.25
C PHE A 132 -20.47 -5.40 -1.76
N VAL A 133 -19.36 -4.87 -1.24
CA VAL A 133 -18.69 -3.68 -1.79
C VAL A 133 -17.38 -4.14 -2.41
N ILE A 134 -17.23 -3.96 -3.72
CA ILE A 134 -16.02 -4.33 -4.45
C ILE A 134 -15.08 -3.12 -4.47
N ALA A 135 -13.94 -3.21 -3.77
CA ALA A 135 -12.94 -2.15 -3.64
C ALA A 135 -11.52 -2.68 -3.90
N CYS A 136 -11.37 -3.50 -4.94
CA CYS A 136 -10.15 -4.25 -5.27
C CYS A 136 -8.98 -3.38 -5.73
N GLY A 137 -9.19 -2.06 -5.92
CA GLY A 137 -8.16 -1.14 -6.37
C GLY A 137 -7.79 -1.31 -7.84
N SER A 138 -6.58 -0.88 -8.17
CA SER A 138 -6.02 -0.93 -9.53
C SER A 138 -4.55 -1.35 -9.50
N ARG A 139 -4.03 -1.70 -10.66
CA ARG A 139 -2.62 -2.01 -10.91
C ARG A 139 -2.13 -1.22 -12.11
N PRO A 140 -0.82 -0.94 -12.21
CA PRO A 140 -0.25 -0.39 -13.42
C PRO A 140 -0.61 -1.25 -14.63
N TYR A 141 -0.98 -0.58 -15.72
CA TYR A 141 -1.18 -1.26 -16.99
C TYR A 141 0.17 -1.58 -17.63
N HIS A 142 0.34 -2.81 -18.06
CA HIS A 142 1.53 -3.27 -18.78
C HIS A 142 1.17 -3.46 -20.26
N PRO A 143 1.58 -2.55 -21.16
CA PRO A 143 1.39 -2.75 -22.59
C PRO A 143 2.20 -3.94 -23.09
N ALA A 144 1.64 -4.67 -24.07
CA ALA A 144 2.20 -5.94 -24.54
C ALA A 144 3.54 -5.79 -25.29
N ASP A 145 3.86 -4.60 -25.76
CA ASP A 145 5.10 -4.24 -26.46
C ASP A 145 6.23 -3.83 -25.53
N VAL A 146 6.01 -3.81 -24.21
CA VAL A 146 7.01 -3.47 -23.19
C VAL A 146 7.23 -4.67 -22.27
N ASP A 147 8.48 -5.14 -22.21
CA ASP A 147 8.86 -6.25 -21.35
C ASP A 147 9.14 -5.82 -19.91
N PHE A 148 8.11 -5.81 -19.06
CA PHE A 148 8.22 -5.50 -17.62
C PHE A 148 8.94 -6.60 -16.80
N HIS A 149 9.34 -7.73 -17.40
CA HIS A 149 10.24 -8.70 -16.77
C HIS A 149 11.72 -8.32 -16.92
N HIS A 150 12.03 -7.34 -17.78
CA HIS A 150 13.39 -6.87 -17.95
C HIS A 150 13.87 -6.13 -16.68
N PRO A 151 15.08 -6.44 -16.13
CA PRO A 151 15.54 -5.94 -14.82
C PRO A 151 15.80 -4.43 -14.73
N ARG A 152 15.64 -3.70 -15.82
CA ARG A 152 15.78 -2.23 -15.88
C ARG A 152 14.49 -1.51 -16.29
N ILE A 153 13.39 -2.23 -16.43
CA ILE A 153 12.09 -1.65 -16.75
C ILE A 153 11.20 -1.78 -15.51
N TYR A 154 10.70 -0.67 -15.05
CA TYR A 154 9.90 -0.57 -13.84
C TYR A 154 8.59 0.16 -14.15
N ASP A 155 7.55 -0.21 -13.46
CA ASP A 155 6.33 0.56 -13.34
C ASP A 155 6.32 1.38 -12.04
N SER A 156 5.22 2.09 -11.77
CA SER A 156 5.06 2.91 -10.57
C SER A 156 5.11 2.11 -9.26
N ASP A 157 4.78 0.83 -9.30
CA ASP A 157 4.76 -0.03 -8.12
C ASP A 157 6.15 -0.66 -7.89
N SER A 158 6.72 -1.23 -8.95
CA SER A 158 8.00 -1.96 -8.90
C SER A 158 9.22 -1.06 -8.72
N ILE A 159 9.16 0.22 -9.12
CA ILE A 159 10.27 1.18 -8.95
C ILE A 159 10.68 1.37 -7.49
N LEU A 160 9.76 1.16 -6.55
CA LEU A 160 10.02 1.26 -5.12
C LEU A 160 10.87 0.11 -4.56
N SER A 161 11.07 -0.96 -5.35
CA SER A 161 11.92 -2.09 -5.00
C SER A 161 13.38 -1.95 -5.45
N LEU A 162 13.76 -0.80 -6.01
CA LEU A 162 15.14 -0.53 -6.43
C LEU A 162 16.11 -0.70 -5.26
N GLN A 163 17.18 -1.48 -5.48
CA GLN A 163 18.21 -1.73 -4.46
C GLN A 163 19.36 -0.70 -4.48
N HIS A 164 19.44 0.11 -5.52
CA HIS A 164 20.52 1.07 -5.72
C HIS A 164 20.04 2.28 -6.53
N GLU A 165 20.69 3.41 -6.32
CA GLU A 165 20.43 4.64 -7.05
C GLU A 165 20.81 4.50 -8.55
N PRO A 166 19.88 4.70 -9.48
CA PRO A 166 20.18 4.67 -10.91
C PRO A 166 20.92 5.96 -11.33
N ARG A 167 21.92 5.82 -12.20
CA ARG A 167 22.65 6.99 -12.74
C ARG A 167 21.84 7.76 -13.77
N HIS A 168 21.01 7.07 -14.53
CA HIS A 168 20.13 7.64 -15.56
C HIS A 168 18.78 6.98 -15.49
N VAL A 169 17.72 7.77 -15.63
CA VAL A 169 16.33 7.33 -15.69
C VAL A 169 15.70 7.91 -16.95
N ILE A 170 14.98 7.09 -17.69
CA ILE A 170 14.14 7.50 -18.83
C ILE A 170 12.68 7.28 -18.40
N ILE A 171 11.84 8.30 -18.60
CA ILE A 171 10.41 8.29 -18.23
C ILE A 171 9.60 8.52 -19.50
#